data_7dc622fa6b7f4be1f79f5546c5874580
#
_entry.id   7dc622fa6b7f4be1f79f5546c5874580
#
_cell.length_a   1.000
_cell.length_b   1.000
_cell.length_c   1.000
_cell.angle_alpha   90.00
_cell.angle_beta   90.00
_cell.angle_gamma   90.00
#
_symmetry.space_group_name_H-M   'P 1'
#
loop_
_entity.id
_entity.type
_entity.pdbx_description
1 polymer ?
#
loop_
_entity_poly.entity_id
_entity_poly.type
_entity_poly.pdbx_seq_one_letter_code
_entity_poly.pdbx_strand_id
1 'polypeptide(L)'
;MIVAVLVREQAARARIQDALRGYAAVRACDQQDELLALVTEGLVGVAVVDLRDRTGAPTLGMVRTIRESFPSVPVVAYCALTPDSSREILALARAGVNDLILRGVDDVGVALRSVITTAQEHCAARHVLEAIAPIVPPSIVPFLRYSLEHARQAVNVADAAAALGVHRKTLVDRLATAGLPTPSAMMAWCRLTLAAQMLEDPGRSVEQIALLLDFSSATPLRNMLKRYTGLSPSEVRENGGLRCVLHAFRQTLVPPSRSAAAS
;
A
#
# COMPACT_ATOMS: atom_id res chain seq x y z
N MET A 1 13.43 2.40 -0.64
CA MET A 1 12.25 2.93 -1.35
C MET A 1 12.67 4.14 -2.19
N ILE A 2 12.23 4.21 -3.44
CA ILE A 2 12.43 5.39 -4.31
C ILE A 2 11.11 6.16 -4.39
N VAL A 3 11.17 7.47 -4.15
CA VAL A 3 10.08 8.41 -4.40
C VAL A 3 10.42 9.17 -5.68
N ALA A 4 9.65 8.94 -6.75
CA ALA A 4 9.79 9.66 -8.00
C ALA A 4 9.05 11.00 -7.92
N VAL A 5 9.70 12.09 -8.27
CA VAL A 5 9.18 13.45 -8.07
C VAL A 5 9.17 14.19 -9.40
N LEU A 6 7.98 14.45 -9.93
CA LEU A 6 7.72 15.26 -11.11
C LEU A 6 7.05 16.58 -10.67
N VAL A 7 7.87 17.50 -10.17
CA VAL A 7 7.42 18.80 -9.66
C VAL A 7 8.22 19.90 -10.38
N ARG A 8 7.55 20.94 -10.86
CA ARG A 8 8.17 21.99 -11.69
C ARG A 8 9.19 22.84 -10.91
N GLU A 9 8.83 23.24 -9.71
CA GLU A 9 9.60 24.19 -8.91
C GLU A 9 10.76 23.50 -8.20
N GLN A 10 11.97 24.02 -8.42
CA GLN A 10 13.17 23.44 -7.79
C GLN A 10 13.18 23.57 -6.27
N ALA A 11 12.65 24.67 -5.73
CA ALA A 11 12.50 24.84 -4.28
C ALA A 11 11.57 23.80 -3.64
N ALA A 12 10.49 23.42 -4.35
CA ALA A 12 9.59 22.36 -3.91
C ALA A 12 10.27 20.97 -3.95
N ARG A 13 11.05 20.69 -5.00
CA ARG A 13 11.87 19.46 -5.08
C ARG A 13 12.85 19.36 -3.91
N ALA A 14 13.54 20.47 -3.59
CA ALA A 14 14.46 20.52 -2.47
C ALA A 14 13.75 20.25 -1.13
N ARG A 15 12.57 20.86 -0.89
CA ARG A 15 11.75 20.58 0.30
C ARG A 15 11.35 19.12 0.42
N ILE A 16 10.92 18.51 -0.69
CA ILE A 16 10.57 17.07 -0.71
C ILE A 16 11.81 16.22 -0.41
N GLN A 17 12.95 16.55 -1.01
CA GLN A 17 14.20 15.83 -0.79
C GLN A 17 14.68 15.95 0.66
N ASP A 18 14.60 17.15 1.25
CA ASP A 18 14.97 17.36 2.65
C ASP A 18 14.03 16.64 3.62
N ALA A 19 12.72 16.68 3.36
CA ALA A 19 11.72 16.00 4.17
C ALA A 19 11.89 14.47 4.18
N LEU A 20 12.36 13.90 3.07
CA LEU A 20 12.56 12.46 2.91
C LEU A 20 14.00 12.00 3.18
N ARG A 21 14.89 12.91 3.56
CA ARG A 21 16.30 12.59 3.86
C ARG A 21 16.39 11.52 4.94
N GLY A 22 17.14 10.44 4.67
CA GLY A 22 17.27 9.29 5.58
C GLY A 22 16.05 8.36 5.64
N TYR A 23 14.98 8.69 4.88
CA TYR A 23 13.76 7.89 4.82
C TYR A 23 13.60 7.19 3.46
N ALA A 24 13.76 7.93 2.36
CA ALA A 24 13.64 7.41 1.01
C ALA A 24 14.62 8.08 0.07
N ALA A 25 15.04 7.37 -0.98
CA ALA A 25 15.77 7.96 -2.08
C ALA A 25 14.79 8.76 -2.96
N VAL A 26 15.09 10.04 -3.20
CA VAL A 26 14.27 10.89 -4.08
C VAL A 26 14.89 10.93 -5.48
N ARG A 27 14.08 10.62 -6.49
CA ARG A 27 14.44 10.70 -7.90
C ARG A 27 13.63 11.82 -8.54
N ALA A 28 14.26 12.94 -8.83
CA ALA A 28 13.63 14.03 -9.56
C ALA A 28 13.53 13.65 -11.05
N CYS A 29 12.35 13.84 -11.63
CA CYS A 29 12.07 13.70 -13.05
C CYS A 29 11.69 15.06 -13.61
N ASP A 30 12.11 15.34 -14.84
CA ASP A 30 11.78 16.57 -15.55
C ASP A 30 10.60 16.39 -16.50
N GLN A 31 10.41 15.18 -17.03
CA GLN A 31 9.38 14.81 -17.98
C GLN A 31 8.56 13.59 -17.51
N GLN A 32 7.34 13.47 -18.03
CA GLN A 32 6.43 12.39 -17.67
C GLN A 32 6.97 11.01 -18.07
N ASP A 33 7.65 10.91 -19.22
CA ASP A 33 8.22 9.67 -19.74
C ASP A 33 9.34 9.13 -18.82
N GLU A 34 10.13 10.01 -18.21
CA GLU A 34 11.15 9.61 -17.23
C GLU A 34 10.51 8.95 -16.00
N LEU A 35 9.43 9.55 -15.49
CA LEU A 35 8.71 8.99 -14.35
C LEU A 35 8.04 7.66 -14.70
N LEU A 36 7.39 7.57 -15.88
CA LEU A 36 6.77 6.33 -16.35
C LEU A 36 7.80 5.22 -16.56
N ALA A 37 8.98 5.52 -17.08
CA ALA A 37 10.08 4.56 -17.22
C ALA A 37 10.47 3.96 -15.86
N LEU A 38 10.69 4.81 -14.83
CA LEU A 38 11.01 4.36 -13.48
C LEU A 38 9.90 3.51 -12.85
N VAL A 39 8.63 3.84 -13.11
CA VAL A 39 7.48 3.06 -12.64
C VAL A 39 7.43 1.71 -13.35
N THR A 40 7.67 1.67 -14.66
CA THR A 40 7.69 0.44 -15.47
C THR A 40 8.81 -0.51 -15.05
N GLU A 41 9.97 0.03 -14.67
CA GLU A 41 11.10 -0.74 -14.14
C GLU A 41 10.85 -1.29 -12.72
N GLY A 42 9.72 -0.92 -12.10
CA GLY A 42 9.35 -1.37 -10.75
C GLY A 42 10.17 -0.74 -9.62
N LEU A 43 10.85 0.37 -9.89
CA LEU A 43 11.73 1.03 -8.94
C LEU A 43 11.02 2.01 -8.00
N VAL A 44 9.80 2.46 -8.37
CA VAL A 44 9.07 3.53 -7.69
C VAL A 44 8.15 2.98 -6.62
N GLY A 45 8.37 3.39 -5.38
CA GLY A 45 7.46 3.11 -4.27
C GLY A 45 6.33 4.14 -4.10
N VAL A 46 6.56 5.40 -4.53
CA VAL A 46 5.57 6.49 -4.53
C VAL A 46 5.92 7.49 -5.66
N ALA A 47 4.92 7.94 -6.40
CA ALA A 47 5.04 9.02 -7.36
C ALA A 47 4.46 10.33 -6.78
N VAL A 48 5.26 11.40 -6.71
CA VAL A 48 4.81 12.74 -6.32
C VAL A 48 4.77 13.60 -7.57
N VAL A 49 3.60 14.12 -7.93
CA VAL A 49 3.36 14.77 -9.21
C VAL A 49 2.73 16.15 -9.04
N ASP A 50 3.21 17.13 -9.79
CA ASP A 50 2.55 18.44 -9.95
C ASP A 50 1.40 18.32 -10.97
N LEU A 51 0.54 19.32 -11.05
CA LEU A 51 -0.54 19.43 -12.06
C LEU A 51 0.00 19.41 -13.48
N ARG A 52 1.19 19.98 -13.68
CA ARG A 52 1.88 20.10 -14.97
C ARG A 52 3.37 19.77 -14.80
N ASP A 53 3.95 19.17 -15.82
CA ASP A 53 5.41 18.94 -15.87
C ASP A 53 6.19 20.23 -16.18
N ARG A 54 7.51 20.15 -16.35
CA ARG A 54 8.36 21.29 -16.65
C ARG A 54 8.07 21.94 -18.00
N THR A 55 7.52 21.21 -18.94
CA THR A 55 7.12 21.73 -20.26
C THR A 55 5.79 22.46 -20.21
N GLY A 56 5.04 22.35 -19.11
CA GLY A 56 3.69 22.85 -18.94
C GLY A 56 2.62 21.87 -19.38
N ALA A 57 2.98 20.65 -19.78
CA ALA A 57 2.02 19.63 -20.15
C ALA A 57 1.27 19.09 -18.92
N PRO A 58 -0.07 18.87 -19.02
CA PRO A 58 -0.87 18.36 -17.91
C PRO A 58 -0.48 16.92 -17.58
N THR A 59 -0.34 16.60 -16.27
CA THR A 59 0.05 15.28 -15.80
C THR A 59 -1.10 14.29 -15.67
N LEU A 60 -2.35 14.72 -15.90
CA LEU A 60 -3.57 13.92 -15.74
C LEU A 60 -3.54 12.60 -16.54
N GLY A 61 -3.05 12.64 -17.78
CA GLY A 61 -2.93 11.45 -18.64
C GLY A 61 -1.98 10.41 -18.05
N MET A 62 -0.81 10.85 -17.60
CA MET A 62 0.19 10.01 -16.93
C MET A 62 -0.36 9.40 -15.64
N VAL A 63 -1.07 10.19 -14.82
CA VAL A 63 -1.69 9.68 -13.58
C VAL A 63 -2.68 8.57 -13.89
N ARG A 64 -3.52 8.70 -14.92
CA ARG A 64 -4.42 7.62 -15.35
C ARG A 64 -3.67 6.37 -15.76
N THR A 65 -2.63 6.50 -16.57
CA THR A 65 -1.77 5.38 -16.98
C THR A 65 -1.17 4.66 -15.78
N ILE A 66 -0.63 5.39 -14.80
CA ILE A 66 -0.09 4.78 -13.57
C ILE A 66 -1.20 4.04 -12.81
N ARG A 67 -2.38 4.63 -12.67
CA ARG A 67 -3.51 4.03 -11.93
C ARG A 67 -4.04 2.76 -12.58
N GLU A 68 -4.08 2.71 -13.91
CA GLU A 68 -4.58 1.57 -14.69
C GLU A 68 -3.55 0.45 -14.80
N SER A 69 -2.28 0.79 -15.07
CA SER A 69 -1.24 -0.20 -15.36
C SER A 69 -0.40 -0.59 -14.15
N PHE A 70 -0.27 0.29 -13.15
CA PHE A 70 0.56 0.13 -11.96
C PHE A 70 -0.21 0.46 -10.67
N PRO A 71 -1.33 -0.22 -10.36
CA PRO A 71 -2.23 0.14 -9.26
C PRO A 71 -1.57 0.06 -7.88
N SER A 72 -0.46 -0.64 -7.73
CA SER A 72 0.32 -0.74 -6.49
C SER A 72 1.20 0.49 -6.22
N VAL A 73 1.43 1.36 -7.23
CA VAL A 73 2.22 2.58 -7.07
C VAL A 73 1.29 3.74 -6.69
N PRO A 74 1.38 4.26 -5.46
CA PRO A 74 0.59 5.41 -5.07
C PRO A 74 1.06 6.68 -5.77
N VAL A 75 0.09 7.51 -6.15
CA VAL A 75 0.32 8.83 -6.73
C VAL A 75 -0.15 9.88 -5.73
N VAL A 76 0.74 10.78 -5.34
CA VAL A 76 0.45 11.94 -4.48
C VAL A 76 0.56 13.20 -5.32
N ALA A 77 -0.50 13.98 -5.37
CA ALA A 77 -0.46 15.28 -6.05
C ALA A 77 0.19 16.33 -5.13
N TYR A 78 1.13 17.11 -5.67
CA TYR A 78 1.79 18.21 -4.98
C TYR A 78 1.54 19.51 -5.75
N CYS A 79 0.67 20.38 -5.26
CA CYS A 79 0.23 21.56 -6.01
C CYS A 79 -0.06 22.76 -5.12
N ALA A 80 -0.09 23.94 -5.73
CA ALA A 80 -0.60 25.14 -5.08
C ALA A 80 -2.10 25.26 -5.33
N LEU A 81 -2.83 25.64 -4.29
CA LEU A 81 -4.25 25.97 -4.41
C LEU A 81 -4.39 27.39 -4.95
N THR A 82 -4.80 27.51 -6.20
CA THR A 82 -5.12 28.77 -6.86
C THR A 82 -6.50 28.68 -7.50
N PRO A 83 -7.18 29.80 -7.77
CA PRO A 83 -8.48 29.76 -8.46
C PRO A 83 -8.46 28.96 -9.75
N ASP A 84 -7.38 29.04 -10.52
CA ASP A 84 -7.23 28.37 -11.82
C ASP A 84 -6.89 26.88 -11.67
N SER A 85 -6.24 26.47 -10.56
CA SER A 85 -5.82 25.07 -10.34
C SER A 85 -6.96 24.16 -9.85
N SER A 86 -8.05 24.71 -9.33
CA SER A 86 -9.12 23.94 -8.68
C SER A 86 -9.72 22.85 -9.57
N ARG A 87 -9.92 23.16 -10.85
CA ARG A 87 -10.47 22.18 -11.82
C ARG A 87 -9.47 21.05 -12.11
N GLU A 88 -8.19 21.37 -12.25
CA GLU A 88 -7.12 20.39 -12.49
C GLU A 88 -6.92 19.49 -11.27
N ILE A 89 -6.95 20.05 -10.05
CA ILE A 89 -6.89 19.28 -8.79
C ILE A 89 -8.07 18.31 -8.72
N LEU A 90 -9.29 18.77 -9.01
CA LEU A 90 -10.47 17.90 -9.02
C LEU A 90 -10.37 16.80 -10.09
N ALA A 91 -9.79 17.10 -11.23
CA ALA A 91 -9.57 16.12 -12.29
C ALA A 91 -8.56 15.04 -11.88
N LEU A 92 -7.45 15.42 -11.21
CA LEU A 92 -6.49 14.48 -10.62
C LEU A 92 -7.12 13.62 -9.52
N ALA A 93 -7.92 14.23 -8.64
CA ALA A 93 -8.63 13.49 -7.59
C ALA A 93 -9.55 12.41 -8.20
N ARG A 94 -10.30 12.75 -9.26
CA ARG A 94 -11.14 11.79 -10.00
C ARG A 94 -10.34 10.75 -10.78
N ALA A 95 -9.11 11.06 -11.19
CA ALA A 95 -8.20 10.11 -11.81
C ALA A 95 -7.60 9.10 -10.82
N GLY A 96 -7.84 9.30 -9.51
CA GLY A 96 -7.47 8.34 -8.49
C GLY A 96 -6.12 8.60 -7.84
N VAL A 97 -5.67 9.87 -7.72
CA VAL A 97 -4.54 10.19 -6.82
C VAL A 97 -4.87 9.73 -5.41
N ASN A 98 -3.86 9.25 -4.72
CA ASN A 98 -4.04 8.65 -3.38
C ASN A 98 -4.14 9.71 -2.30
N ASP A 99 -3.44 10.82 -2.48
CA ASP A 99 -3.42 11.92 -1.53
C ASP A 99 -2.99 13.23 -2.21
N LEU A 100 -3.13 14.35 -1.50
CA LEU A 100 -2.85 15.69 -1.97
C LEU A 100 -1.99 16.44 -0.95
N ILE A 101 -0.91 17.04 -1.39
CA ILE A 101 -0.07 17.96 -0.63
C ILE A 101 -0.28 19.37 -1.18
N LEU A 102 -0.79 20.25 -0.36
CA LEU A 102 -0.97 21.66 -0.70
C LEU A 102 0.31 22.43 -0.36
N ARG A 103 0.91 23.03 -1.38
CA ARG A 103 2.11 23.87 -1.23
C ARG A 103 1.82 25.04 -0.29
N GLY A 104 2.73 25.26 0.66
CA GLY A 104 2.61 26.32 1.65
C GLY A 104 1.67 26.02 2.82
N VAL A 105 1.01 24.85 2.83
CA VAL A 105 0.12 24.39 3.90
C VAL A 105 0.65 23.08 4.50
N ASP A 106 0.75 22.02 3.69
CA ASP A 106 1.09 20.66 4.12
C ASP A 106 2.54 20.28 3.79
N ASP A 107 3.32 21.16 3.13
CA ASP A 107 4.64 20.85 2.61
C ASP A 107 5.79 21.06 3.63
N VAL A 108 5.49 20.96 4.92
CA VAL A 108 6.47 20.91 6.01
C VAL A 108 6.95 19.46 6.23
N GLY A 109 8.23 19.29 6.51
CA GLY A 109 8.93 18.00 6.48
C GLY A 109 8.22 16.82 7.12
N VAL A 110 7.63 16.98 8.33
CA VAL A 110 6.93 15.89 9.03
C VAL A 110 5.59 15.56 8.35
N ALA A 111 4.80 16.57 7.99
CA ALA A 111 3.51 16.39 7.34
C ALA A 111 3.69 15.74 5.96
N LEU A 112 4.63 16.22 5.16
CA LEU A 112 4.94 15.70 3.84
C LEU A 112 5.35 14.22 3.89
N ARG A 113 6.22 13.86 4.86
CA ARG A 113 6.60 12.47 5.08
C ARG A 113 5.40 11.61 5.46
N SER A 114 4.55 12.10 6.37
CA SER A 114 3.33 11.40 6.80
C SER A 114 2.40 11.11 5.64
N VAL A 115 2.09 12.10 4.80
CA VAL A 115 1.21 11.94 3.63
C VAL A 115 1.76 10.89 2.67
N ILE A 116 3.06 10.93 2.35
CA ILE A 116 3.69 9.96 1.44
C ILE A 116 3.63 8.54 2.01
N THR A 117 3.89 8.38 3.32
CA THR A 117 3.83 7.06 3.97
C THR A 117 2.41 6.52 3.99
N THR A 118 1.44 7.35 4.35
CA THR A 118 0.03 6.98 4.40
C THR A 118 -0.51 6.61 3.03
N ALA A 119 -0.17 7.38 1.99
CA ALA A 119 -0.57 7.06 0.61
C ALA A 119 -0.04 5.70 0.17
N GLN A 120 1.19 5.37 0.52
CA GLN A 120 1.81 4.07 0.21
C GLN A 120 1.05 2.91 0.89
N GLU A 121 0.73 3.06 2.16
CA GLU A 121 0.05 2.03 2.93
C GLU A 121 -1.39 1.80 2.47
N HIS A 122 -2.13 2.89 2.25
CA HIS A 122 -3.49 2.81 1.74
C HIS A 122 -3.54 2.21 0.32
N CYS A 123 -2.56 2.51 -0.52
CA CYS A 123 -2.48 1.94 -1.85
C CYS A 123 -2.24 0.43 -1.79
N ALA A 124 -1.34 -0.04 -0.92
CA ALA A 124 -1.10 -1.45 -0.73
C ALA A 124 -2.33 -2.18 -0.17
N ALA A 125 -2.97 -1.62 0.86
CA ALA A 125 -4.19 -2.19 1.44
C ALA A 125 -5.30 -2.32 0.38
N ARG A 126 -5.49 -1.29 -0.44
CA ARG A 126 -6.45 -1.32 -1.55
C ARG A 126 -6.08 -2.37 -2.59
N HIS A 127 -4.82 -2.43 -3.02
CA HIS A 127 -4.35 -3.41 -3.99
C HIS A 127 -4.56 -4.86 -3.49
N VAL A 128 -4.26 -5.12 -2.22
CA VAL A 128 -4.52 -6.43 -1.58
C VAL A 128 -6.02 -6.73 -1.57
N LEU A 129 -6.85 -5.75 -1.21
CA LEU A 129 -8.30 -5.92 -1.18
C LEU A 129 -8.88 -6.21 -2.57
N GLU A 130 -8.47 -5.46 -3.59
CA GLU A 130 -8.87 -5.66 -4.99
C GLU A 130 -8.48 -7.05 -5.51
N ALA A 131 -7.30 -7.54 -5.12
CA ALA A 131 -6.83 -8.86 -5.51
C ALA A 131 -7.56 -10.02 -4.81
N ILE A 132 -8.12 -9.79 -3.61
CA ILE A 132 -8.75 -10.83 -2.77
C ILE A 132 -10.27 -10.78 -2.86
N ALA A 133 -10.88 -9.59 -2.97
CA ALA A 133 -12.33 -9.44 -2.96
C ALA A 133 -13.09 -10.34 -3.98
N PRO A 134 -12.56 -10.60 -5.19
CA PRO A 134 -13.24 -11.47 -6.16
C PRO A 134 -13.27 -12.96 -5.76
N ILE A 135 -12.41 -13.40 -4.84
CA ILE A 135 -12.25 -14.81 -4.46
C ILE A 135 -12.83 -15.14 -3.08
N VAL A 136 -13.41 -14.16 -2.40
CA VAL A 136 -14.09 -14.33 -1.12
C VAL A 136 -15.56 -13.92 -1.22
N PRO A 137 -16.46 -14.46 -0.39
CA PRO A 137 -17.84 -14.01 -0.35
C PRO A 137 -17.95 -12.51 -0.04
N PRO A 138 -18.91 -11.79 -0.66
CA PRO A 138 -19.10 -10.35 -0.42
C PRO A 138 -19.31 -9.99 1.06
N SER A 139 -19.89 -10.90 1.85
CA SER A 139 -20.10 -10.73 3.29
C SER A 139 -18.80 -10.69 4.12
N ILE A 140 -17.68 -11.13 3.56
CA ILE A 140 -16.36 -11.14 4.20
C ILE A 140 -15.54 -9.90 3.82
N VAL A 141 -15.84 -9.24 2.72
CA VAL A 141 -15.10 -8.07 2.23
C VAL A 141 -14.99 -6.94 3.27
N PRO A 142 -16.05 -6.59 4.04
CA PRO A 142 -15.95 -5.58 5.10
C PRO A 142 -14.93 -5.95 6.19
N PHE A 143 -14.86 -7.24 6.57
CA PHE A 143 -13.89 -7.72 7.54
C PHE A 143 -12.44 -7.63 7.01
N LEU A 144 -12.22 -7.98 5.74
CA LEU A 144 -10.90 -7.83 5.11
C LEU A 144 -10.48 -6.37 5.03
N ARG A 145 -11.39 -5.49 4.63
CA ARG A 145 -11.14 -4.05 4.59
C ARG A 145 -10.70 -3.53 5.96
N TYR A 146 -11.49 -3.81 7.00
CA TYR A 146 -11.16 -3.44 8.37
C TYR A 146 -9.77 -3.97 8.79
N SER A 147 -9.51 -5.25 8.49
CA SER A 147 -8.23 -5.89 8.86
C SER A 147 -7.02 -5.27 8.16
N LEU A 148 -7.17 -4.84 6.90
CA LEU A 148 -6.12 -4.16 6.14
C LEU A 148 -5.90 -2.72 6.64
N GLU A 149 -6.97 -1.97 6.89
CA GLU A 149 -6.90 -0.60 7.39
C GLU A 149 -6.27 -0.51 8.78
N HIS A 150 -6.46 -1.57 9.61
CA HIS A 150 -5.91 -1.64 10.97
C HIS A 150 -4.70 -2.58 11.10
N ALA A 151 -4.07 -2.97 9.97
CA ALA A 151 -2.96 -3.94 9.97
C ALA A 151 -1.71 -3.49 10.74
N ARG A 152 -1.54 -2.19 10.98
CA ARG A 152 -0.45 -1.65 11.82
C ARG A 152 -0.68 -1.88 13.31
N GLN A 153 -1.91 -1.97 13.73
CA GLN A 153 -2.31 -2.03 15.13
C GLN A 153 -2.46 -3.49 15.59
N ALA A 154 -2.24 -3.73 16.87
CA ALA A 154 -2.49 -5.04 17.49
C ALA A 154 -3.98 -5.27 17.76
N VAL A 155 -4.85 -5.06 16.75
CA VAL A 155 -6.28 -5.33 16.87
C VAL A 155 -6.57 -6.83 16.88
N ASN A 156 -7.60 -7.22 17.59
CA ASN A 156 -8.02 -8.61 17.70
C ASN A 156 -9.38 -8.86 17.02
N VAL A 157 -9.80 -10.13 16.98
CA VAL A 157 -11.07 -10.54 16.32
C VAL A 157 -12.31 -9.94 16.99
N ALA A 158 -12.26 -9.66 18.29
CA ALA A 158 -13.38 -9.03 18.98
C ALA A 158 -13.53 -7.57 18.59
N ASP A 159 -12.42 -6.84 18.43
CA ASP A 159 -12.40 -5.46 17.96
C ASP A 159 -12.98 -5.36 16.55
N ALA A 160 -12.56 -6.25 15.65
CA ALA A 160 -13.08 -6.32 14.28
C ALA A 160 -14.58 -6.63 14.25
N ALA A 161 -15.04 -7.58 15.06
CA ALA A 161 -16.45 -7.94 15.14
C ALA A 161 -17.29 -6.77 15.67
N ALA A 162 -16.83 -6.09 16.71
CA ALA A 162 -17.48 -4.90 17.28
C ALA A 162 -17.60 -3.77 16.26
N ALA A 163 -16.51 -3.46 15.55
CA ALA A 163 -16.49 -2.43 14.50
C ALA A 163 -17.46 -2.72 13.36
N LEU A 164 -17.68 -4.00 13.05
CA LEU A 164 -18.61 -4.46 12.01
C LEU A 164 -20.05 -4.65 12.51
N GLY A 165 -20.32 -4.39 13.79
CA GLY A 165 -21.65 -4.57 14.38
C GLY A 165 -22.13 -6.03 14.40
N VAL A 166 -21.21 -7.01 14.48
CA VAL A 166 -21.53 -8.43 14.51
C VAL A 166 -20.95 -9.12 15.75
N HIS A 167 -21.56 -10.23 16.16
CA HIS A 167 -20.96 -11.02 17.24
C HIS A 167 -19.73 -11.80 16.73
N ARG A 168 -18.69 -11.94 17.58
CA ARG A 168 -17.45 -12.69 17.24
C ARG A 168 -17.76 -14.08 16.67
N LYS A 169 -18.71 -14.81 17.24
CA LYS A 169 -19.13 -16.14 16.77
C LYS A 169 -19.65 -16.07 15.33
N THR A 170 -20.48 -15.08 15.03
CA THR A 170 -21.04 -14.88 13.67
C THR A 170 -19.92 -14.68 12.64
N LEU A 171 -18.87 -13.94 12.98
CA LEU A 171 -17.73 -13.76 12.09
C LEU A 171 -16.95 -15.07 11.87
N VAL A 172 -16.72 -15.84 12.94
CA VAL A 172 -16.10 -17.18 12.85
C VAL A 172 -16.92 -18.11 11.97
N ASP A 173 -18.22 -18.19 12.21
CA ASP A 173 -19.14 -19.08 11.49
C ASP A 173 -19.22 -18.71 9.99
N ARG A 174 -19.24 -17.41 9.66
CA ARG A 174 -19.23 -16.94 8.25
C ARG A 174 -17.98 -17.39 7.51
N LEU A 175 -16.78 -17.24 8.10
CA LEU A 175 -15.55 -17.68 7.47
C LEU A 175 -15.49 -19.20 7.36
N ALA A 176 -15.88 -19.93 8.41
CA ALA A 176 -15.91 -21.39 8.40
C ALA A 176 -16.87 -21.95 7.33
N THR A 177 -18.08 -21.39 7.21
CA THR A 177 -19.06 -21.76 6.18
C THR A 177 -18.52 -21.51 4.77
N ALA A 178 -17.71 -20.46 4.59
CA ALA A 178 -17.06 -20.14 3.31
C ALA A 178 -15.81 -20.99 3.02
N GLY A 179 -15.40 -21.89 3.94
CA GLY A 179 -14.16 -22.66 3.80
C GLY A 179 -12.88 -21.81 3.87
N LEU A 180 -12.97 -20.63 4.47
CA LEU A 180 -11.87 -19.69 4.60
C LEU A 180 -11.09 -19.90 5.91
N PRO A 181 -9.83 -19.42 5.98
CA PRO A 181 -9.07 -19.43 7.22
C PRO A 181 -9.79 -18.71 8.37
N THR A 182 -9.41 -19.02 9.61
CA THR A 182 -9.98 -18.35 10.78
C THR A 182 -9.80 -16.84 10.73
N PRO A 183 -10.67 -16.04 11.40
CA PRO A 183 -10.52 -14.59 11.45
C PRO A 183 -9.11 -14.13 11.89
N SER A 184 -8.54 -14.80 12.90
CA SER A 184 -7.17 -14.47 13.37
C SER A 184 -6.12 -14.75 12.29
N ALA A 185 -6.26 -15.83 11.52
CA ALA A 185 -5.35 -16.14 10.42
C ALA A 185 -5.50 -15.12 9.26
N MET A 186 -6.72 -14.70 8.95
CA MET A 186 -6.98 -13.66 7.95
C MET A 186 -6.36 -12.33 8.34
N MET A 187 -6.52 -11.91 9.61
CA MET A 187 -5.87 -10.70 10.15
C MET A 187 -4.34 -10.80 10.11
N ALA A 188 -3.78 -11.98 10.44
CA ALA A 188 -2.35 -12.23 10.33
C ALA A 188 -1.86 -12.07 8.88
N TRP A 189 -2.58 -12.59 7.89
CA TRP A 189 -2.27 -12.38 6.48
C TRP A 189 -2.31 -10.89 6.08
N CYS A 190 -3.31 -10.13 6.51
CA CYS A 190 -3.38 -8.69 6.26
C CYS A 190 -2.15 -7.95 6.84
N ARG A 191 -1.73 -8.30 8.06
CA ARG A 191 -0.51 -7.73 8.65
C ARG A 191 0.76 -8.14 7.87
N LEU A 192 0.84 -9.38 7.39
CA LEU A 192 1.98 -9.87 6.62
C LEU A 192 2.06 -9.20 5.24
N THR A 193 0.94 -8.88 4.58
CA THR A 193 0.97 -8.14 3.32
C THR A 193 1.54 -6.74 3.51
N LEU A 194 1.21 -6.05 4.60
CA LEU A 194 1.78 -4.76 4.94
C LEU A 194 3.27 -4.87 5.31
N ALA A 195 3.65 -5.90 6.09
CA ALA A 195 5.06 -6.17 6.41
C ALA A 195 5.89 -6.42 5.15
N ALA A 196 5.34 -7.20 4.21
CA ALA A 196 5.99 -7.53 2.95
C ALA A 196 6.21 -6.29 2.07
N GLN A 197 5.24 -5.38 2.02
CA GLN A 197 5.39 -4.10 1.36
C GLN A 197 6.51 -3.26 1.99
N MET A 198 6.55 -3.19 3.32
CA MET A 198 7.61 -2.46 4.01
C MET A 198 9.00 -3.09 3.79
N LEU A 199 9.07 -4.41 3.59
CA LEU A 199 10.30 -5.13 3.26
C LEU A 199 10.84 -4.79 1.87
N GLU A 200 10.04 -4.27 0.96
CA GLU A 200 10.49 -3.80 -0.36
C GLU A 200 11.44 -2.60 -0.25
N ASP A 201 11.41 -1.88 0.87
CA ASP A 201 12.38 -0.83 1.16
C ASP A 201 13.67 -1.45 1.72
N PRO A 202 14.80 -1.44 0.95
CA PRO A 202 16.05 -2.03 1.40
C PRO A 202 16.67 -1.28 2.59
N GLY A 203 16.30 -0.01 2.79
CA GLY A 203 16.76 0.82 3.90
C GLY A 203 16.07 0.51 5.24
N ARG A 204 14.99 -0.30 5.24
CA ARG A 204 14.29 -0.67 6.47
C ARG A 204 14.78 -1.99 7.04
N SER A 205 15.16 -1.98 8.31
CA SER A 205 15.45 -3.21 9.02
C SER A 205 14.18 -3.95 9.45
N VAL A 206 14.29 -5.25 9.69
CA VAL A 206 13.15 -6.06 10.19
C VAL A 206 12.70 -5.59 11.58
N GLU A 207 13.63 -5.09 12.38
CA GLU A 207 13.38 -4.51 13.69
C GLU A 207 12.51 -3.25 13.60
N GLN A 208 12.84 -2.37 12.67
CA GLN A 208 12.03 -1.16 12.40
C GLN A 208 10.62 -1.52 11.90
N ILE A 209 10.51 -2.49 11.01
CA ILE A 209 9.21 -2.95 10.49
C ILE A 209 8.37 -3.56 11.62
N ALA A 210 8.97 -4.39 12.47
CA ALA A 210 8.30 -4.98 13.62
C ALA A 210 7.74 -3.91 14.56
N LEU A 211 8.54 -2.89 14.88
CA LEU A 211 8.11 -1.75 15.71
C LEU A 211 6.96 -0.96 15.06
N LEU A 212 7.05 -0.68 13.76
CA LEU A 212 6.01 0.03 13.01
C LEU A 212 4.68 -0.74 12.95
N LEU A 213 4.73 -2.04 13.05
CA LEU A 213 3.58 -2.95 13.05
C LEU A 213 3.16 -3.37 14.47
N ASP A 214 3.61 -2.68 15.50
CA ASP A 214 3.24 -2.97 16.90
C ASP A 214 3.54 -4.41 17.34
N PHE A 215 4.70 -4.94 16.89
CA PHE A 215 5.27 -6.16 17.44
C PHE A 215 6.26 -5.81 18.57
N SER A 216 6.30 -6.64 19.59
CA SER A 216 7.23 -6.47 20.72
C SER A 216 8.72 -6.56 20.33
N SER A 217 9.02 -7.26 19.23
CA SER A 217 10.36 -7.40 18.64
C SER A 217 10.27 -7.95 17.21
N ALA A 218 11.43 -8.07 16.52
CA ALA A 218 11.49 -8.68 15.18
C ALA A 218 11.20 -10.19 15.18
N THR A 219 11.42 -10.89 16.31
CA THR A 219 11.25 -12.35 16.36
C THR A 219 9.82 -12.81 16.10
N PRO A 220 8.76 -12.23 16.70
CA PRO A 220 7.39 -12.58 16.35
C PRO A 220 7.06 -12.35 14.87
N LEU A 221 7.55 -11.27 14.26
CA LEU A 221 7.36 -11.01 12.83
C LEU A 221 8.05 -12.06 11.96
N ARG A 222 9.31 -12.41 12.27
CA ARG A 222 10.06 -13.48 11.55
C ARG A 222 9.32 -14.82 11.66
N ASN A 223 8.87 -15.18 12.86
CA ASN A 223 8.13 -16.42 13.07
C ASN A 223 6.79 -16.43 12.32
N MET A 224 6.09 -15.30 12.30
CA MET A 224 4.83 -15.17 11.57
C MET A 224 5.06 -15.32 10.05
N LEU A 225 6.05 -14.65 9.46
CA LEU A 225 6.41 -14.81 8.05
C LEU A 225 6.75 -16.27 7.74
N LYS A 226 7.63 -16.89 8.52
CA LYS A 226 8.02 -18.30 8.30
C LYS A 226 6.85 -19.25 8.40
N ARG A 227 5.96 -19.05 9.39
CA ARG A 227 4.77 -19.90 9.59
C ARG A 227 3.76 -19.80 8.42
N TYR A 228 3.53 -18.61 7.89
CA TYR A 228 2.47 -18.38 6.90
C TYR A 228 2.97 -18.51 5.45
N THR A 229 4.20 -18.11 5.16
CA THR A 229 4.76 -18.09 3.81
C THR A 229 5.85 -19.15 3.58
N GLY A 230 6.38 -19.73 4.64
CA GLY A 230 7.57 -20.59 4.58
C GLY A 230 8.88 -19.81 4.41
N LEU A 231 8.83 -18.49 4.28
CA LEU A 231 9.96 -17.64 3.94
C LEU A 231 10.44 -16.79 5.13
N SER A 232 11.73 -16.49 5.16
CA SER A 232 12.31 -15.47 6.03
C SER A 232 12.06 -14.06 5.45
N PRO A 233 12.22 -12.98 6.25
CA PRO A 233 12.11 -11.61 5.74
C PRO A 233 13.03 -11.30 4.56
N SER A 234 14.26 -11.83 4.56
CA SER A 234 15.21 -11.65 3.44
C SER A 234 14.71 -12.33 2.17
N GLU A 235 14.25 -13.59 2.29
CA GLU A 235 13.67 -14.32 1.17
C GLU A 235 12.41 -13.64 0.63
N VAL A 236 11.54 -13.08 1.49
CA VAL A 236 10.38 -12.30 1.06
C VAL A 236 10.82 -11.07 0.26
N ARG A 237 11.84 -10.34 0.72
CA ARG A 237 12.40 -9.18 0.01
C ARG A 237 12.92 -9.55 -1.38
N GLU A 238 13.69 -10.63 -1.48
CA GLU A 238 14.28 -11.14 -2.73
C GLU A 238 13.22 -11.66 -3.71
N ASN A 239 12.13 -12.25 -3.21
CA ASN A 239 11.06 -12.83 -4.03
C ASN A 239 9.95 -11.82 -4.39
N GLY A 240 10.19 -10.52 -4.26
CA GLY A 240 9.28 -9.46 -4.70
C GLY A 240 8.24 -9.05 -3.67
N GLY A 241 8.60 -9.11 -2.37
CA GLY A 241 7.88 -8.46 -1.28
C GLY A 241 6.39 -8.77 -1.21
N LEU A 242 5.57 -7.72 -1.36
CA LEU A 242 4.11 -7.81 -1.33
C LEU A 242 3.56 -8.83 -2.32
N ARG A 243 4.08 -8.88 -3.55
CA ARG A 243 3.60 -9.80 -4.59
C ARG A 243 3.74 -11.26 -4.16
N CYS A 244 4.85 -11.62 -3.56
CA CYS A 244 5.12 -12.97 -3.06
C CYS A 244 4.13 -13.36 -1.95
N VAL A 245 3.97 -12.51 -0.94
CA VAL A 245 3.08 -12.77 0.20
C VAL A 245 1.61 -12.76 -0.22
N LEU A 246 1.21 -11.87 -1.12
CA LEU A 246 -0.14 -11.82 -1.66
C LEU A 246 -0.49 -13.09 -2.46
N HIS A 247 0.48 -13.60 -3.24
CA HIS A 247 0.31 -14.87 -3.94
C HIS A 247 0.06 -16.03 -2.97
N ALA A 248 0.89 -16.16 -1.92
CA ALA A 248 0.71 -17.16 -0.88
C ALA A 248 -0.64 -17.00 -0.15
N PHE A 249 -1.04 -15.78 0.17
CA PHE A 249 -2.33 -15.50 0.79
C PHE A 249 -3.49 -15.98 -0.09
N ARG A 250 -3.48 -15.63 -1.38
CA ARG A 250 -4.53 -16.06 -2.31
C ARG A 250 -4.66 -17.58 -2.39
N GLN A 251 -3.55 -18.31 -2.34
CA GLN A 251 -3.58 -19.79 -2.34
C GLN A 251 -4.31 -20.35 -1.11
N THR A 252 -4.25 -19.72 0.04
CA THR A 252 -4.99 -20.16 1.24
C THR A 252 -6.49 -19.87 1.18
N LEU A 253 -6.93 -19.00 0.28
CA LEU A 253 -8.33 -18.61 0.12
C LEU A 253 -9.07 -19.47 -0.91
N VAL A 254 -8.33 -20.15 -1.78
CA VAL A 254 -8.92 -21.11 -2.73
C VAL A 254 -9.03 -22.45 -2.02
N PRO A 255 -10.24 -22.95 -1.75
CA PRO A 255 -10.39 -24.28 -1.15
C PRO A 255 -9.67 -25.31 -2.04
N PRO A 256 -9.01 -26.31 -1.45
CA PRO A 256 -8.41 -27.38 -2.25
C PRO A 256 -9.52 -27.97 -3.13
N SER A 257 -9.33 -27.92 -4.44
CA SER A 257 -10.26 -28.51 -5.40
C SER A 257 -10.56 -29.94 -4.96
N ARG A 258 -11.86 -30.28 -4.78
CA ARG A 258 -12.35 -31.64 -4.54
C ARG A 258 -12.10 -32.49 -5.80
N SER A 259 -10.84 -32.72 -6.11
CA SER A 259 -10.41 -33.62 -7.18
C SER A 259 -9.45 -34.63 -6.57
N ALA A 260 -9.99 -35.69 -6.02
CA ALA A 260 -9.44 -37.03 -5.87
C ALA A 260 -10.21 -37.80 -4.79
N ALA A 261 -11.51 -37.99 -4.97
CA ALA A 261 -12.26 -38.99 -4.24
C ALA A 261 -13.34 -39.58 -5.17
N ALA A 262 -12.89 -40.11 -6.31
CA ALA A 262 -13.65 -41.01 -7.15
C ALA A 262 -12.65 -41.83 -7.98
N SER A 263 -12.06 -42.82 -7.36
CA SER A 263 -11.50 -44.00 -8.02
C SER A 263 -11.46 -45.14 -7.02
#